data_c6383cd69b6b0fcf4a84ec31f5f3fc52
#
_entry.id   c6383cd69b6b0fcf4a84ec31f5f3fc52
#
_cell.length_a   1.000
_cell.length_b   1.000
_cell.length_c   1.000
_cell.angle_alpha   90.00
_cell.angle_beta   90.00
_cell.angle_gamma   90.00
#
_symmetry.space_group_name_H-M   'P 1'
#
loop_
_entity.id
_entity.type
_entity.pdbx_description
1 polymer ?
#
loop_
_entity_poly.entity_id
_entity_poly.type
_entity_poly.pdbx_seq_one_letter_code
_entity_poly.pdbx_strand_id
1 'polypeptide(L)'
;MTVPIQASTSQSPPSLRQPTGPVGSRILSFGSARGDLVVPNDDLVGPIDSSDEWIRQRTGIETRTRASAGILALDLATDASREAIAASGIDPSQIDLVIAATISNVQTTPSLSAVLADRVGANPAAAYDSNAACAGFSYALAQADALIRAGSAHYALVVGAEKLSDIVDPTDRTISFLLGDGAGAVVLGPSDTVAIGPVVWGSDGSKAGAVGMNATILDYRDGNAEWPTLRQEGQTLF
;
A
#
# COMPACT_ATOMS: atom_id res chain seq x y z
N MET A 1 13.14 -37.65 -63.37
CA MET A 1 12.95 -36.23 -63.17
C MET A 1 12.96 -35.96 -61.67
N THR A 2 14.06 -35.44 -61.16
CA THR A 2 14.22 -35.07 -59.75
C THR A 2 13.86 -33.63 -59.56
N VAL A 3 12.83 -33.35 -58.76
CA VAL A 3 12.38 -32.00 -58.44
C VAL A 3 13.34 -31.44 -57.36
N PRO A 4 13.94 -30.27 -57.55
CA PRO A 4 14.80 -29.69 -56.53
C PRO A 4 13.98 -29.18 -55.34
N ILE A 5 14.35 -29.61 -54.14
CA ILE A 5 13.84 -29.08 -52.89
C ILE A 5 14.39 -27.66 -52.73
N GLN A 6 13.53 -26.63 -52.84
CA GLN A 6 13.92 -25.28 -52.50
C GLN A 6 14.17 -25.20 -51.01
N ALA A 7 15.37 -24.75 -50.64
CA ALA A 7 15.73 -24.47 -49.27
C ALA A 7 14.86 -23.31 -48.75
N SER A 8 14.04 -23.59 -47.74
CA SER A 8 13.29 -22.61 -46.98
C SER A 8 14.29 -21.62 -46.33
N THR A 9 14.20 -20.37 -46.68
CA THR A 9 14.93 -19.30 -45.98
C THR A 9 14.46 -19.26 -44.53
N SER A 10 15.33 -19.73 -43.61
CA SER A 10 15.06 -19.63 -42.19
C SER A 10 14.96 -18.16 -41.78
N GLN A 11 13.75 -17.67 -41.65
CA GLN A 11 13.52 -16.41 -40.93
C GLN A 11 13.94 -16.64 -39.48
N SER A 12 14.92 -15.87 -39.03
CA SER A 12 15.27 -15.84 -37.59
C SER A 12 14.01 -15.54 -36.78
N PRO A 13 13.75 -16.24 -35.67
CA PRO A 13 12.60 -15.96 -34.86
C PRO A 13 12.62 -14.49 -34.41
N PRO A 14 11.47 -13.83 -34.34
CA PRO A 14 11.41 -12.44 -33.90
C PRO A 14 12.09 -12.33 -32.54
N SER A 15 13.15 -11.52 -32.46
CA SER A 15 13.81 -11.25 -31.19
C SER A 15 12.86 -10.45 -30.33
N LEU A 16 12.53 -10.97 -29.16
CA LEU A 16 11.84 -10.20 -28.11
C LEU A 16 12.77 -9.02 -27.74
N ARG A 17 12.43 -7.83 -28.20
CA ARG A 17 13.11 -6.62 -27.74
C ARG A 17 12.65 -6.33 -26.33
N GLN A 18 13.58 -6.30 -25.38
CA GLN A 18 13.29 -5.73 -24.08
C GLN A 18 13.01 -4.22 -24.27
N PRO A 19 11.93 -3.68 -23.71
CA PRO A 19 11.72 -2.25 -23.72
C PRO A 19 12.88 -1.58 -22.98
N THR A 20 13.37 -0.47 -23.52
CA THR A 20 14.36 0.36 -22.84
C THR A 20 13.60 1.44 -22.08
N GLY A 21 13.67 1.38 -20.76
CA GLY A 21 13.08 2.39 -19.90
C GLY A 21 13.93 3.66 -19.75
N PRO A 22 13.42 4.65 -19.03
CA PRO A 22 14.13 5.89 -18.72
C PRO A 22 15.31 5.64 -17.75
N VAL A 23 16.15 6.65 -17.57
CA VAL A 23 17.29 6.60 -16.62
C VAL A 23 16.81 6.43 -15.19
N GLY A 24 15.68 7.04 -14.83
CA GLY A 24 15.08 6.98 -13.52
C GLY A 24 13.59 7.21 -13.55
N SER A 25 12.99 7.21 -12.38
CA SER A 25 11.64 7.72 -12.16
C SER A 25 11.67 8.85 -11.13
N ARG A 26 10.57 9.59 -11.06
CA ARG A 26 10.37 10.66 -10.07
C ARG A 26 8.92 10.69 -9.60
N ILE A 27 8.70 11.20 -8.39
CA ILE A 27 7.37 11.54 -7.91
C ILE A 27 6.92 12.82 -8.63
N LEU A 28 5.77 12.75 -9.31
CA LEU A 28 5.16 13.87 -10.02
C LEU A 28 4.23 14.66 -9.10
N SER A 29 3.52 13.96 -8.23
CA SER A 29 2.52 14.53 -7.33
C SER A 29 2.29 13.62 -6.13
N PHE A 30 1.58 14.16 -5.14
CA PHE A 30 1.07 13.41 -4.00
C PHE A 30 -0.36 13.84 -3.69
N GLY A 31 -1.09 12.97 -2.96
CA GLY A 31 -2.40 13.24 -2.40
C GLY A 31 -2.57 12.50 -1.08
N SER A 32 -3.54 12.91 -0.29
CA SER A 32 -3.79 12.34 1.03
C SER A 32 -5.27 12.32 1.38
N ALA A 33 -5.66 11.36 2.21
CA ALA A 33 -6.98 11.31 2.83
C ALA A 33 -6.85 10.92 4.29
N ARG A 34 -7.73 11.41 5.14
CA ARG A 34 -7.79 11.09 6.57
C ARG A 34 -9.18 10.60 6.93
N GLY A 35 -9.26 9.84 8.00
CA GLY A 35 -10.55 9.52 8.61
C GLY A 35 -11.32 10.81 8.98
N ASP A 36 -12.62 10.74 8.92
CA ASP A 36 -13.56 11.87 9.12
C ASP A 36 -13.81 12.21 10.60
N LEU A 37 -13.39 11.34 11.53
CA LEU A 37 -13.55 11.50 12.96
C LEU A 37 -12.22 11.91 13.59
N VAL A 38 -12.19 13.05 14.29
CA VAL A 38 -11.06 13.43 15.14
C VAL A 38 -11.29 12.86 16.53
N VAL A 39 -10.38 11.96 16.97
CA VAL A 39 -10.48 11.25 18.25
C VAL A 39 -9.37 11.75 19.18
N PRO A 40 -9.69 12.52 20.23
CA PRO A 40 -8.74 12.95 21.25
C PRO A 40 -8.34 11.79 22.16
N ASN A 41 -7.26 11.96 22.93
CA ASN A 41 -6.81 10.95 23.88
C ASN A 41 -7.89 10.62 24.93
N ASP A 42 -8.64 11.62 25.38
CA ASP A 42 -9.66 11.46 26.42
C ASP A 42 -10.77 10.46 26.05
N ASP A 43 -11.04 10.28 24.76
CA ASP A 43 -12.02 9.31 24.29
C ASP A 43 -11.50 7.85 24.38
N LEU A 44 -10.19 7.66 24.56
CA LEU A 44 -9.54 6.33 24.57
C LEU A 44 -9.08 5.91 25.96
N VAL A 45 -8.78 6.86 26.86
CA VAL A 45 -8.10 6.55 28.13
C VAL A 45 -8.89 5.64 29.05
N GLY A 46 -10.23 5.71 29.04
CA GLY A 46 -11.07 4.84 29.86
C GLY A 46 -10.90 3.35 29.51
N PRO A 47 -11.13 2.95 28.25
CA PRO A 47 -10.97 1.54 27.83
C PRO A 47 -9.59 0.96 28.04
N ILE A 48 -8.52 1.77 27.98
CA ILE A 48 -7.13 1.30 28.06
C ILE A 48 -6.47 1.56 29.42
N ASP A 49 -7.21 2.04 30.41
CA ASP A 49 -6.68 2.41 31.74
C ASP A 49 -5.42 3.27 31.64
N SER A 50 -5.54 4.46 31.05
CA SER A 50 -4.44 5.38 30.77
C SER A 50 -4.81 6.84 31.06
N SER A 51 -3.99 7.79 30.61
CA SER A 51 -4.28 9.22 30.67
C SER A 51 -3.75 9.95 29.44
N ASP A 52 -4.32 11.11 29.12
CA ASP A 52 -3.80 11.99 28.06
C ASP A 52 -2.33 12.34 28.29
N GLU A 53 -1.98 12.68 29.53
CA GLU A 53 -0.59 13.00 29.90
C GLU A 53 0.36 11.84 29.59
N TRP A 54 -0.02 10.60 29.94
CA TRP A 54 0.79 9.40 29.68
C TRP A 54 1.03 9.17 28.18
N ILE A 55 -0.01 9.37 27.36
CA ILE A 55 0.08 9.22 25.90
C ILE A 55 0.99 10.29 25.31
N ARG A 56 0.78 11.56 25.68
CA ARG A 56 1.57 12.69 25.19
C ARG A 56 3.06 12.57 25.53
N GLN A 57 3.38 12.22 26.77
CA GLN A 57 4.77 12.08 27.22
C GLN A 57 5.55 11.02 26.44
N ARG A 58 4.88 9.96 25.98
CA ARG A 58 5.51 8.86 25.25
C ARG A 58 5.52 9.01 23.76
N THR A 59 4.53 9.66 23.18
CA THR A 59 4.31 9.65 21.73
C THR A 59 4.17 11.05 21.13
N GLY A 60 3.87 12.07 21.92
CA GLY A 60 3.49 13.38 21.44
C GLY A 60 2.08 13.44 20.83
N ILE A 61 1.33 12.32 20.77
CA ILE A 61 0.02 12.26 20.14
C ILE A 61 -1.02 12.95 21.02
N GLU A 62 -1.73 13.91 20.46
CA GLU A 62 -2.88 14.59 21.07
C GLU A 62 -4.20 14.06 20.54
N THR A 63 -4.25 13.84 19.22
CA THR A 63 -5.43 13.33 18.50
C THR A 63 -4.98 12.38 17.39
N ARG A 64 -5.90 11.54 16.92
CA ARG A 64 -5.78 10.76 15.68
C ARG A 64 -7.06 10.89 14.89
N THR A 65 -7.00 10.57 13.60
CA THR A 65 -8.23 10.48 12.79
C THR A 65 -8.63 9.00 12.67
N ARG A 66 -9.93 8.74 12.76
CA ARG A 66 -10.54 7.44 12.46
C ARG A 66 -11.61 7.62 11.40
N ALA A 67 -11.79 6.61 10.58
CA ALA A 67 -12.86 6.59 9.60
C ALA A 67 -14.13 6.02 10.23
N SER A 68 -15.26 6.66 9.98
CA SER A 68 -16.56 6.17 10.44
C SER A 68 -16.90 4.80 9.83
N ALA A 69 -17.86 4.08 10.42
CA ALA A 69 -18.14 2.68 10.12
C ALA A 69 -18.45 2.37 8.63
N GLY A 70 -18.96 3.35 7.88
CA GLY A 70 -19.27 3.18 6.45
C GLY A 70 -18.11 3.45 5.49
N ILE A 71 -16.99 4.01 5.97
CA ILE A 71 -15.82 4.33 5.17
C ILE A 71 -14.83 3.16 5.22
N LEU A 72 -14.40 2.68 4.08
CA LEU A 72 -13.43 1.58 3.95
C LEU A 72 -12.02 2.13 3.66
N ALA A 73 -10.98 1.32 3.87
CA ALA A 73 -9.61 1.65 3.44
C ALA A 73 -9.55 1.99 1.94
N LEU A 74 -10.38 1.34 1.12
CA LEU A 74 -10.53 1.61 -0.30
C LEU A 74 -11.06 3.03 -0.59
N ASP A 75 -11.95 3.55 0.25
CA ASP A 75 -12.49 4.91 0.06
C ASP A 75 -11.42 5.95 0.34
N LEU A 76 -10.67 5.79 1.43
CA LEU A 76 -9.51 6.62 1.76
C LEU A 76 -8.44 6.55 0.64
N ALA A 77 -8.12 5.35 0.16
CA ALA A 77 -7.21 5.15 -0.96
C ALA A 77 -7.69 5.86 -2.23
N THR A 78 -9.01 5.82 -2.51
CA THR A 78 -9.62 6.46 -3.68
C THR A 78 -9.48 7.98 -3.61
N ASP A 79 -9.76 8.57 -2.46
CA ASP A 79 -9.70 10.03 -2.28
C ASP A 79 -8.26 10.54 -2.37
N ALA A 80 -7.31 9.88 -1.70
CA ALA A 80 -5.89 10.22 -1.80
C ALA A 80 -5.37 10.08 -3.25
N SER A 81 -5.80 9.03 -3.95
CA SER A 81 -5.39 8.77 -5.33
C SER A 81 -5.95 9.81 -6.31
N ARG A 82 -7.21 10.20 -6.16
CA ARG A 82 -7.82 11.26 -6.98
C ARG A 82 -7.11 12.59 -6.81
N GLU A 83 -6.75 12.96 -5.60
CA GLU A 83 -5.96 14.16 -5.31
C GLU A 83 -4.59 14.09 -6.01
N ALA A 84 -3.86 12.96 -5.85
CA ALA A 84 -2.56 12.78 -6.47
C ALA A 84 -2.64 12.83 -8.00
N ILE A 85 -3.60 12.14 -8.61
CA ILE A 85 -3.80 12.12 -10.06
C ILE A 85 -4.13 13.52 -10.59
N ALA A 86 -5.07 14.23 -9.94
CA ALA A 86 -5.42 15.59 -10.32
C ALA A 86 -4.22 16.55 -10.26
N ALA A 87 -3.41 16.45 -9.20
CA ALA A 87 -2.21 17.26 -9.02
C ALA A 87 -1.09 16.92 -10.02
N SER A 88 -1.04 15.71 -10.55
CA SER A 88 -0.03 15.29 -11.53
C SER A 88 -0.27 15.84 -12.92
N GLY A 89 -1.51 16.16 -13.25
CA GLY A 89 -1.92 16.53 -14.62
C GLY A 89 -1.94 15.36 -15.61
N ILE A 90 -1.71 14.13 -15.15
CA ILE A 90 -1.75 12.91 -15.98
C ILE A 90 -3.20 12.46 -16.14
N ASP A 91 -3.58 12.08 -17.37
CA ASP A 91 -4.86 11.41 -17.59
C ASP A 91 -4.83 10.03 -16.88
N PRO A 92 -5.82 9.69 -16.06
CA PRO A 92 -5.87 8.41 -15.36
C PRO A 92 -5.66 7.19 -16.26
N SER A 93 -6.13 7.23 -17.49
CA SER A 93 -5.97 6.16 -18.48
C SER A 93 -4.52 5.93 -18.94
N GLN A 94 -3.61 6.84 -18.61
CA GLN A 94 -2.17 6.71 -18.89
C GLN A 94 -1.41 5.99 -17.76
N ILE A 95 -2.07 5.71 -16.64
CA ILE A 95 -1.46 4.96 -15.52
C ILE A 95 -1.45 3.48 -15.89
N ASP A 96 -0.26 2.91 -15.98
CA ASP A 96 -0.04 1.52 -16.37
C ASP A 96 0.01 0.57 -15.17
N LEU A 97 0.25 1.12 -13.97
CA LEU A 97 0.50 0.35 -12.77
C LEU A 97 -0.13 1.00 -11.53
N VAL A 98 -0.85 0.20 -10.74
CA VAL A 98 -1.39 0.60 -9.44
C VAL A 98 -0.90 -0.38 -8.38
N ILE A 99 -0.16 0.11 -7.37
CA ILE A 99 0.29 -0.70 -6.24
C ILE A 99 -0.26 -0.10 -4.96
N ALA A 100 -1.02 -0.88 -4.20
CA ALA A 100 -1.50 -0.48 -2.88
C ALA A 100 -0.76 -1.24 -1.78
N ALA A 101 -0.17 -0.50 -0.85
CA ALA A 101 0.41 -1.04 0.37
C ALA A 101 -0.63 -0.96 1.48
N THR A 102 -1.08 -2.11 1.98
CA THR A 102 -2.10 -2.19 3.04
C THR A 102 -2.05 -3.53 3.76
N ILE A 103 -2.40 -3.52 5.05
CA ILE A 103 -2.67 -4.72 5.87
C ILE A 103 -4.11 -4.73 6.40
N SER A 104 -4.85 -3.65 6.25
CA SER A 104 -6.21 -3.50 6.79
C SER A 104 -7.31 -3.65 5.75
N ASN A 105 -6.97 -4.07 4.51
CA ASN A 105 -7.98 -4.47 3.54
C ASN A 105 -8.57 -5.83 3.91
N VAL A 106 -9.71 -5.83 4.59
CA VAL A 106 -10.37 -7.06 5.07
C VAL A 106 -10.91 -7.94 3.94
N GLN A 107 -11.12 -7.39 2.75
CA GLN A 107 -11.47 -8.15 1.56
C GLN A 107 -10.21 -8.54 0.79
N THR A 108 -9.81 -9.80 0.90
CA THR A 108 -8.55 -10.28 0.30
C THR A 108 -8.61 -10.46 -1.22
N THR A 109 -9.80 -10.57 -1.81
CA THR A 109 -10.00 -10.76 -3.25
C THR A 109 -11.34 -10.16 -3.69
N PRO A 110 -11.38 -9.29 -4.75
CA PRO A 110 -10.22 -8.79 -5.50
C PRO A 110 -9.28 -7.95 -4.62
N SER A 111 -8.05 -7.67 -5.10
CA SER A 111 -7.13 -6.77 -4.42
C SER A 111 -7.72 -5.35 -4.33
N LEU A 112 -7.34 -4.60 -3.29
CA LEU A 112 -7.73 -3.20 -3.14
C LEU A 112 -7.31 -2.39 -4.37
N SER A 113 -6.10 -2.58 -4.85
CA SER A 113 -5.53 -1.89 -6.01
C SER A 113 -6.31 -2.15 -7.30
N ALA A 114 -6.83 -3.36 -7.52
CA ALA A 114 -7.62 -3.65 -8.72
C ALA A 114 -8.95 -2.88 -8.74
N VAL A 115 -9.64 -2.81 -7.59
CA VAL A 115 -10.87 -2.01 -7.46
C VAL A 115 -10.56 -0.51 -7.50
N LEU A 116 -9.44 -0.10 -6.90
CA LEU A 116 -8.98 1.27 -6.91
C LEU A 116 -8.70 1.75 -8.34
N ALA A 117 -8.00 0.95 -9.16
CA ALA A 117 -7.70 1.28 -10.54
C ALA A 117 -8.97 1.62 -11.34
N ASP A 118 -10.03 0.83 -11.19
CA ASP A 118 -11.33 1.10 -11.79
C ASP A 118 -11.94 2.41 -11.28
N ARG A 119 -11.97 2.60 -9.95
CA ARG A 119 -12.56 3.79 -9.31
C ARG A 119 -11.91 5.11 -9.71
N VAL A 120 -10.62 5.10 -10.04
CA VAL A 120 -9.88 6.30 -10.45
C VAL A 120 -9.74 6.44 -11.95
N GLY A 121 -10.24 5.49 -12.74
CA GLY A 121 -10.18 5.51 -14.20
C GLY A 121 -8.84 5.06 -14.78
N ALA A 122 -8.00 4.35 -14.01
CA ALA A 122 -6.71 3.82 -14.43
C ALA A 122 -6.84 2.42 -15.08
N ASN A 123 -7.76 2.25 -16.01
CA ASN A 123 -7.95 1.01 -16.74
C ASN A 123 -7.37 1.10 -18.15
N PRO A 124 -6.59 0.10 -18.59
CA PRO A 124 -6.34 -1.23 -18.03
C PRO A 124 -4.98 -1.35 -17.28
N ALA A 125 -4.78 -0.65 -16.17
CA ALA A 125 -3.55 -0.75 -15.41
C ALA A 125 -3.34 -2.16 -14.80
N ALA A 126 -2.09 -2.60 -14.70
CA ALA A 126 -1.73 -3.73 -13.85
C ALA A 126 -1.92 -3.31 -12.39
N ALA A 127 -2.55 -4.14 -11.56
CA ALA A 127 -2.87 -3.77 -10.19
C ALA A 127 -2.67 -4.93 -9.21
N TYR A 128 -1.97 -4.67 -8.08
CA TYR A 128 -1.77 -5.65 -7.02
C TYR A 128 -1.48 -4.97 -5.67
N ASP A 129 -1.82 -5.67 -4.57
CA ASP A 129 -1.54 -5.22 -3.22
C ASP A 129 -0.18 -5.73 -2.75
N SER A 130 0.54 -4.89 -2.00
CA SER A 130 1.81 -5.20 -1.35
C SER A 130 1.60 -5.24 0.17
N ASN A 131 1.76 -6.43 0.76
CA ASN A 131 1.72 -6.60 2.21
C ASN A 131 3.14 -6.70 2.76
N ALA A 132 3.65 -5.57 3.22
CA ALA A 132 4.92 -5.48 3.96
C ALA A 132 4.76 -4.54 5.17
N ALA A 133 3.55 -4.42 5.71
CA ALA A 133 3.21 -3.60 6.86
C ALA A 133 3.83 -2.18 6.76
N CYS A 134 4.53 -1.72 7.80
CA CYS A 134 5.13 -0.37 7.87
C CYS A 134 6.12 -0.07 6.73
N ALA A 135 6.74 -1.08 6.12
CA ALA A 135 7.65 -0.95 4.98
C ALA A 135 6.92 -0.97 3.63
N GLY A 136 5.61 -1.25 3.61
CA GLY A 136 4.82 -1.53 2.41
C GLY A 136 4.89 -0.41 1.37
N PHE A 137 4.73 0.85 1.78
CA PHE A 137 4.81 1.97 0.87
C PHE A 137 6.20 2.14 0.24
N SER A 138 7.27 2.01 1.03
CA SER A 138 8.64 2.09 0.51
C SER A 138 8.97 0.96 -0.46
N TYR A 139 8.44 -0.23 -0.21
CA TYR A 139 8.61 -1.38 -1.11
C TYR A 139 7.80 -1.20 -2.40
N ALA A 140 6.58 -0.71 -2.31
CA ALA A 140 5.74 -0.39 -3.46
C ALA A 140 6.38 0.70 -4.34
N LEU A 141 6.94 1.74 -3.71
CA LEU A 141 7.67 2.80 -4.41
C LEU A 141 8.90 2.25 -5.16
N ALA A 142 9.68 1.38 -4.51
CA ALA A 142 10.84 0.74 -5.12
C ALA A 142 10.47 -0.15 -6.31
N GLN A 143 9.37 -0.89 -6.20
CA GLN A 143 8.86 -1.74 -7.29
C GLN A 143 8.38 -0.88 -8.47
N ALA A 144 7.66 0.20 -8.21
CA ALA A 144 7.20 1.12 -9.25
C ALA A 144 8.39 1.78 -9.97
N ASP A 145 9.41 2.28 -9.24
CA ASP A 145 10.65 2.80 -9.84
C ASP A 145 11.31 1.76 -10.75
N ALA A 146 11.48 0.54 -10.25
CA ALA A 146 12.11 -0.53 -11.01
C ALA A 146 11.34 -0.88 -12.29
N LEU A 147 10.00 -0.94 -12.25
CA LEU A 147 9.15 -1.24 -13.40
C LEU A 147 9.14 -0.10 -14.43
N ILE A 148 9.17 1.16 -13.99
CA ILE A 148 9.32 2.33 -14.90
C ILE A 148 10.69 2.30 -15.56
N ARG A 149 11.75 2.09 -14.81
CA ARG A 149 13.12 2.00 -15.36
C ARG A 149 13.32 0.80 -16.29
N ALA A 150 12.60 -0.28 -16.04
CA ALA A 150 12.59 -1.44 -16.96
C ALA A 150 11.78 -1.18 -18.23
N GLY A 151 11.01 -0.08 -18.33
CA GLY A 151 10.12 0.22 -19.44
C GLY A 151 8.84 -0.64 -19.44
N SER A 152 8.54 -1.29 -18.33
CA SER A 152 7.32 -2.11 -18.17
C SER A 152 6.10 -1.28 -17.80
N ALA A 153 6.30 -0.10 -17.23
CA ALA A 153 5.30 0.91 -16.96
C ALA A 153 5.84 2.28 -17.32
N HIS A 154 4.97 3.23 -17.69
CA HIS A 154 5.35 4.62 -17.91
C HIS A 154 4.94 5.49 -16.73
N TYR A 155 3.67 5.36 -16.29
CA TYR A 155 3.18 5.99 -15.07
C TYR A 155 2.70 4.94 -14.08
N ALA A 156 2.98 5.19 -12.81
CA ALA A 156 2.54 4.34 -11.72
C ALA A 156 1.85 5.16 -10.62
N LEU A 157 0.77 4.63 -10.08
CA LEU A 157 0.12 5.09 -8.86
C LEU A 157 0.53 4.18 -7.71
N VAL A 158 1.16 4.75 -6.69
CA VAL A 158 1.54 4.03 -5.47
C VAL A 158 0.77 4.61 -4.30
N VAL A 159 0.09 3.75 -3.56
CA VAL A 159 -0.82 4.13 -2.48
C VAL A 159 -0.47 3.36 -1.21
N GLY A 160 -0.38 4.05 -0.07
CA GLY A 160 -0.46 3.44 1.24
C GLY A 160 -1.82 3.79 1.86
N ALA A 161 -2.61 2.80 2.23
CA ALA A 161 -3.94 3.04 2.77
C ALA A 161 -4.25 2.08 3.91
N GLU A 162 -4.66 2.64 5.05
CA GLU A 162 -4.97 1.84 6.23
C GLU A 162 -6.25 2.35 6.92
N LYS A 163 -7.10 1.42 7.28
CA LYS A 163 -8.14 1.61 8.29
C LYS A 163 -7.83 0.67 9.46
N LEU A 164 -6.84 1.06 10.25
CA LEU A 164 -6.35 0.23 11.34
C LEU A 164 -7.36 0.08 12.46
N SER A 165 -8.33 1.01 12.57
CA SER A 165 -9.44 0.90 13.52
C SER A 165 -10.31 -0.36 13.32
N ASP A 166 -10.30 -0.98 12.12
CA ASP A 166 -11.04 -2.23 11.85
C ASP A 166 -10.32 -3.48 12.38
N ILE A 167 -9.01 -3.40 12.60
CA ILE A 167 -8.17 -4.54 12.97
C ILE A 167 -7.40 -4.34 14.28
N VAL A 168 -7.65 -3.27 15.02
CA VAL A 168 -7.06 -3.01 16.33
C VAL A 168 -8.11 -3.18 17.40
N ASP A 169 -7.79 -3.92 18.46
CA ASP A 169 -8.63 -4.01 19.64
C ASP A 169 -8.62 -2.64 20.36
N PRO A 170 -9.78 -1.96 20.50
CA PRO A 170 -9.85 -0.65 21.13
C PRO A 170 -9.48 -0.66 22.62
N THR A 171 -9.42 -1.83 23.26
CA THR A 171 -9.03 -2.00 24.66
C THR A 171 -7.56 -2.38 24.85
N ASP A 172 -6.84 -2.63 23.76
CA ASP A 172 -5.41 -2.97 23.83
C ASP A 172 -4.58 -1.71 24.12
N ARG A 173 -4.11 -1.60 25.36
CA ARG A 173 -3.27 -0.50 25.85
C ARG A 173 -1.93 -0.36 25.12
N THR A 174 -1.48 -1.36 24.40
CA THR A 174 -0.18 -1.35 23.73
C THR A 174 -0.23 -0.67 22.37
N ILE A 175 -1.40 -0.61 21.70
CA ILE A 175 -1.49 -0.20 20.30
C ILE A 175 -2.67 0.72 19.98
N SER A 176 -3.80 0.62 20.69
CA SER A 176 -5.05 1.28 20.30
C SER A 176 -4.98 2.81 20.23
N PHE A 177 -4.10 3.43 21.02
CA PHE A 177 -3.91 4.88 21.06
C PHE A 177 -2.93 5.39 20.00
N LEU A 178 -2.10 4.51 19.41
CA LEU A 178 -1.04 4.88 18.47
C LEU A 178 -1.55 5.11 17.05
N LEU A 179 -2.54 4.32 16.65
CA LEU A 179 -2.90 4.16 15.25
C LEU A 179 -4.16 4.95 14.89
N GLY A 180 -4.18 5.46 13.68
CA GLY A 180 -5.32 6.11 13.06
C GLY A 180 -5.58 5.56 11.67
N ASP A 181 -6.57 6.15 10.97
CA ASP A 181 -6.98 5.75 9.64
C ASP A 181 -6.65 6.85 8.63
N GLY A 182 -6.13 6.46 7.49
CA GLY A 182 -5.76 7.40 6.45
C GLY A 182 -5.14 6.73 5.23
N ALA A 183 -4.89 7.53 4.20
CA ALA A 183 -4.21 7.12 3.00
C ALA A 183 -3.29 8.22 2.48
N GLY A 184 -2.22 7.82 1.81
CA GLY A 184 -1.36 8.68 1.03
C GLY A 184 -1.08 8.04 -0.33
N ALA A 185 -1.06 8.84 -1.38
CA ALA A 185 -0.82 8.38 -2.73
C ALA A 185 0.21 9.25 -3.44
N VAL A 186 0.99 8.66 -4.34
CA VAL A 186 1.89 9.36 -5.23
C VAL A 186 1.73 8.85 -6.66
N VAL A 187 1.85 9.76 -7.63
CA VAL A 187 2.01 9.41 -9.04
C VAL A 187 3.48 9.49 -9.39
N LEU A 188 4.01 8.41 -9.95
CA LEU A 188 5.37 8.33 -10.49
C LEU A 188 5.33 8.39 -12.01
N GLY A 189 6.36 9.00 -12.57
CA GLY A 189 6.60 9.01 -14.01
C GLY A 189 8.08 8.95 -14.34
N PRO A 190 8.44 8.87 -15.64
CA PRO A 190 9.81 8.79 -16.09
C PRO A 190 10.63 10.02 -15.72
N SER A 191 11.94 9.83 -15.59
CA SER A 191 12.91 10.90 -15.33
C SER A 191 14.20 10.65 -16.11
N ASP A 192 14.79 11.72 -16.64
CA ASP A 192 16.10 11.71 -17.29
C ASP A 192 17.25 11.63 -16.27
N THR A 193 16.93 11.73 -14.98
CA THR A 193 17.88 11.61 -13.87
C THR A 193 17.39 10.63 -12.82
N VAL A 194 18.31 10.11 -12.02
CA VAL A 194 17.97 9.27 -10.85
C VAL A 194 17.41 10.18 -9.74
N ALA A 195 16.08 10.31 -9.66
CA ALA A 195 15.41 11.12 -8.66
C ALA A 195 14.92 10.28 -7.45
N ILE A 196 14.74 8.98 -7.64
CA ILE A 196 14.53 8.02 -6.54
C ILE A 196 15.85 7.29 -6.33
N GLY A 197 16.42 7.43 -5.14
CA GLY A 197 17.70 6.81 -4.78
C GLY A 197 17.59 5.29 -4.60
N PRO A 198 18.72 4.61 -4.38
CA PRO A 198 18.74 3.17 -4.14
C PRO A 198 17.95 2.85 -2.88
N VAL A 199 17.10 1.82 -2.97
CA VAL A 199 16.28 1.36 -1.86
C VAL A 199 17.02 0.26 -1.11
N VAL A 200 17.14 0.43 0.21
CA VAL A 200 17.64 -0.60 1.11
C VAL A 200 16.44 -1.24 1.79
N TRP A 201 16.27 -2.52 1.59
CA TRP A 201 15.17 -3.31 2.14
C TRP A 201 15.66 -4.62 2.75
N GLY A 202 14.85 -5.17 3.63
CA GLY A 202 15.15 -6.41 4.32
C GLY A 202 14.00 -6.82 5.22
N SER A 203 14.05 -8.04 5.71
CA SER A 203 13.08 -8.55 6.67
C SER A 203 13.76 -9.51 7.64
N ASP A 204 13.25 -9.59 8.86
CA ASP A 204 13.65 -10.58 9.85
C ASP A 204 12.42 -11.40 10.27
N GLY A 205 12.19 -12.51 9.60
CA GLY A 205 11.08 -13.42 9.90
C GLY A 205 11.19 -14.10 11.27
N SER A 206 12.36 -14.11 11.91
CA SER A 206 12.50 -14.64 13.27
C SER A 206 11.81 -13.77 14.32
N LYS A 207 11.47 -12.51 13.97
CA LYS A 207 10.75 -11.54 14.79
C LYS A 207 9.26 -11.45 14.49
N ALA A 208 8.69 -12.43 13.76
CA ALA A 208 7.27 -12.41 13.38
C ALA A 208 6.30 -12.27 14.57
N GLY A 209 6.71 -12.72 15.78
CA GLY A 209 5.92 -12.54 17.00
C GLY A 209 5.90 -11.11 17.55
N ALA A 210 6.80 -10.22 17.10
CA ALA A 210 6.88 -8.85 17.62
C ALA A 210 5.73 -7.95 17.15
N VAL A 211 5.26 -8.15 15.91
CA VAL A 211 4.05 -7.49 15.36
C VAL A 211 3.32 -8.49 14.47
N GLY A 212 2.03 -8.69 14.67
CA GLY A 212 1.24 -9.58 13.85
C GLY A 212 -0.20 -9.70 14.34
N MET A 213 -1.00 -10.43 13.58
CA MET A 213 -2.36 -10.76 14.00
C MET A 213 -2.32 -11.81 15.12
N ASN A 214 -3.18 -11.65 16.13
CA ASN A 214 -3.27 -12.57 17.27
C ASN A 214 -3.90 -13.91 16.93
N ALA A 215 -4.63 -14.00 15.81
CA ALA A 215 -5.30 -15.19 15.31
C ALA A 215 -5.42 -15.13 13.78
N THR A 216 -5.81 -16.25 13.19
CA THR A 216 -6.15 -16.31 11.77
C THR A 216 -7.66 -16.22 11.55
N ILE A 217 -8.07 -15.90 10.32
CA ILE A 217 -9.48 -15.98 9.91
C ILE A 217 -10.06 -17.40 10.09
N LEU A 218 -9.21 -18.44 10.00
CA LEU A 218 -9.64 -19.82 10.21
C LEU A 218 -9.94 -20.09 11.68
N ASP A 219 -9.14 -19.55 12.58
CA ASP A 219 -9.39 -19.68 14.02
C ASP A 219 -10.72 -19.03 14.42
N TYR A 220 -11.01 -17.84 13.86
CA TYR A 220 -12.30 -17.16 14.05
C TYR A 220 -13.46 -17.97 13.46
N ARG A 221 -13.34 -18.46 12.22
CA ARG A 221 -14.38 -19.29 11.58
C ARG A 221 -14.71 -20.53 12.39
N ASP A 222 -13.70 -21.17 12.96
CA ASP A 222 -13.83 -22.44 13.68
C ASP A 222 -14.20 -22.22 15.17
N GLY A 223 -14.40 -20.96 15.59
CA GLY A 223 -14.78 -20.60 16.97
C GLY A 223 -13.65 -20.74 17.98
N ASN A 224 -12.41 -20.85 17.53
CA ASN A 224 -11.21 -20.98 18.37
C ASN A 224 -10.63 -19.62 18.79
N ALA A 225 -11.06 -18.53 18.19
CA ALA A 225 -10.65 -17.17 18.53
C ALA A 225 -11.78 -16.17 18.25
N GLU A 226 -11.69 -14.99 18.85
CA GLU A 226 -12.48 -13.81 18.47
C GLU A 226 -11.95 -13.23 17.16
N TRP A 227 -12.56 -12.13 16.69
CA TRP A 227 -12.09 -11.43 15.48
C TRP A 227 -10.60 -11.12 15.58
N PRO A 228 -9.79 -11.50 14.57
CA PRO A 228 -8.34 -11.29 14.61
C PRO A 228 -7.98 -9.82 14.72
N THR A 229 -7.12 -9.48 15.67
CA THR A 229 -6.64 -8.12 15.89
C THR A 229 -5.12 -8.03 15.82
N LEU A 230 -4.63 -6.86 15.41
CA LEU A 230 -3.22 -6.55 15.35
C LEU A 230 -2.65 -6.39 16.78
N ARG A 231 -1.54 -7.04 17.04
CA ARG A 231 -0.80 -6.98 18.31
C ARG A 231 0.63 -6.57 18.08
N GLN A 232 1.23 -5.89 19.08
CA GLN A 232 2.65 -5.55 19.06
C GLN A 232 3.28 -5.71 20.43
N GLU A 233 4.55 -6.11 20.42
CA GLU A 233 5.43 -6.11 21.59
C GLU A 233 6.36 -4.89 21.53
N GLY A 234 5.93 -3.77 22.10
CA GLY A 234 6.63 -2.48 21.99
C GLY A 234 8.11 -2.52 22.37
N GLN A 235 8.48 -3.32 23.38
CA GLN A 235 9.90 -3.46 23.81
C GLN A 235 10.79 -4.18 22.79
N THR A 236 10.22 -5.00 21.92
CA THR A 236 10.96 -5.73 20.87
C THR A 236 11.10 -4.90 19.60
N LEU A 237 10.22 -3.90 19.41
CA LEU A 237 10.18 -3.04 18.21
C LEU A 237 11.10 -1.82 18.32
N PHE A 238 11.42 -1.37 19.51
CA PHE A 238 12.22 -0.20 19.82
C PHE A 238 13.39 -0.62 20.72
#